data_c5e4ff6630457e9eff7e626ed05499eb
#
_entry.id   c5e4ff6630457e9eff7e626ed05499eb
#
_cell.length_a   1.000
_cell.length_b   1.000
_cell.length_c   1.000
_cell.angle_alpha   90.00
_cell.angle_beta   90.00
_cell.angle_gamma   90.00
#
_symmetry.space_group_name_H-M   'P 1'
#
loop_
_entity.id
_entity.type
_entity.pdbx_description
1 polymer ?
#
loop_
_entity_poly.entity_id
_entity_poly.type
_entity_poly.pdbx_seq_one_letter_code
_entity_poly.pdbx_strand_id
1 'polypeptide(L)'
;CDVIRQGKLLDLLDKLASDFNGKIFQWDKEKEVKERTSIRKTEIKYLANYLDANIENNQYVFWRLYSFSHLPVEVISSVYEELLTDSKDIVYTPEMIVSTLVDECMPLQSPQKDFKLIDVSCGSGIFLVKAYKRIVQWWRYEQWQKTGKLEKPSLPVLKDLLLKSIHGVDIEQDAIRLSIFSLALAILDEVNLDSPTWGELKFPDLNNNIITKNFFKYVTENPPNDFSLVIGNPPFNLPFVNDKEPARKEYFKKLEKQFGYKTEIDI
;
A
#
# COMPACT_ATOMS: atom_id res chain seq x y z
N CYS A 1 -5.80 22.98 10.13
CA CYS A 1 -6.34 23.99 9.18
C CYS A 1 -5.61 25.32 9.24
N ASP A 2 -5.19 25.84 10.42
CA ASP A 2 -4.50 27.13 10.53
C ASP A 2 -3.20 27.20 9.72
N VAL A 3 -2.42 26.11 9.72
CA VAL A 3 -1.19 26.00 8.93
C VAL A 3 -1.50 26.12 7.43
N ILE A 4 -2.56 25.46 6.97
CA ILE A 4 -3.01 25.52 5.57
C ILE A 4 -3.50 26.93 5.24
N ARG A 5 -4.28 27.53 6.13
CA ARG A 5 -4.82 28.91 5.97
C ARG A 5 -3.71 29.95 5.89
N GLN A 6 -2.58 29.75 6.59
CA GLN A 6 -1.38 30.58 6.52
C GLN A 6 -0.57 30.37 5.23
N GLY A 7 -1.00 29.49 4.33
CA GLY A 7 -0.29 29.19 3.09
C GLY A 7 0.92 28.25 3.25
N LYS A 8 1.04 27.58 4.40
CA LYS A 8 2.15 26.68 4.74
C LYS A 8 1.85 25.20 4.42
N LEU A 9 0.93 24.93 3.49
CA LEU A 9 0.59 23.55 3.09
C LEU A 9 1.81 22.82 2.54
N LEU A 10 2.59 23.48 1.68
CA LEU A 10 3.77 22.87 1.06
C LEU A 10 4.85 22.57 2.11
N ASP A 11 5.09 23.48 3.04
CA ASP A 11 6.03 23.27 4.15
C ASP A 11 5.60 22.08 5.03
N LEU A 12 4.28 21.92 5.24
CA LEU A 12 3.72 20.78 5.97
C LEU A 12 3.95 19.47 5.22
N LEU A 13 3.73 19.44 3.90
CA LEU A 13 3.97 18.25 3.09
C LEU A 13 5.45 17.87 3.06
N ASP A 14 6.34 18.87 2.93
CA ASP A 14 7.80 18.65 2.98
C ASP A 14 8.24 18.09 4.35
N LYS A 15 7.65 18.62 5.43
CA LYS A 15 7.89 18.10 6.79
C LYS A 15 7.40 16.65 6.91
N LEU A 16 6.19 16.35 6.44
CA LEU A 16 5.66 14.98 6.45
C LEU A 16 6.54 14.04 5.62
N ALA A 17 7.01 14.46 4.45
CA ALA A 17 7.94 13.69 3.64
C ALA A 17 9.25 13.38 4.38
N SER A 18 9.77 14.34 5.15
CA SER A 18 10.97 14.14 5.96
C SER A 18 10.74 13.24 7.17
N ASP A 19 9.64 13.47 7.90
CA ASP A 19 9.37 12.79 9.15
C ASP A 19 8.96 11.32 8.92
N PHE A 20 8.17 11.07 7.88
CA PHE A 20 7.65 9.73 7.60
C PHE A 20 8.49 8.91 6.60
N ASN A 21 9.49 9.51 5.97
CA ASN A 21 10.35 8.83 4.98
C ASN A 21 9.55 8.10 3.87
N GLY A 22 8.34 8.57 3.58
CA GLY A 22 7.42 7.91 2.65
C GLY A 22 7.34 8.62 1.30
N LYS A 23 7.33 7.85 0.22
CA LYS A 23 7.17 8.37 -1.15
C LYS A 23 5.87 9.14 -1.38
N ILE A 24 4.86 8.92 -0.54
CA ILE A 24 3.54 9.54 -0.72
C ILE A 24 3.56 11.07 -0.62
N PHE A 25 4.47 11.59 0.21
CA PHE A 25 4.65 13.03 0.40
C PHE A 25 5.80 13.60 -0.44
N GLN A 26 6.51 12.75 -1.19
CA GLN A 26 7.60 13.19 -2.07
C GLN A 26 7.03 13.67 -3.40
N TRP A 27 7.49 14.83 -3.81
CA TRP A 27 7.18 15.38 -5.12
C TRP A 27 7.83 14.54 -6.22
N ASP A 28 7.13 14.41 -7.33
CA ASP A 28 7.74 13.93 -8.57
C ASP A 28 8.75 14.98 -9.04
N LYS A 29 10.03 14.61 -9.12
CA LYS A 29 11.12 15.53 -9.44
C LYS A 29 10.93 16.26 -10.77
N GLU A 30 10.28 15.63 -11.74
CA GLU A 30 10.03 16.22 -13.06
C GLU A 30 8.85 17.20 -13.04
N LYS A 31 7.88 16.99 -12.16
CA LYS A 31 6.65 17.78 -12.05
C LYS A 31 6.66 18.78 -10.90
N GLU A 32 7.58 18.63 -9.95
CA GLU A 32 7.62 19.38 -8.69
C GLU A 32 7.44 20.90 -8.88
N VAL A 33 8.21 21.50 -9.76
CA VAL A 33 8.17 22.95 -10.00
C VAL A 33 6.80 23.38 -10.52
N LYS A 34 6.24 22.61 -11.46
CA LYS A 34 4.93 22.89 -12.05
C LYS A 34 3.82 22.71 -11.03
N GLU A 35 3.85 21.64 -10.25
CA GLU A 35 2.85 21.34 -9.23
C GLU A 35 2.88 22.36 -8.10
N ARG A 36 4.07 22.68 -7.55
CA ARG A 36 4.23 23.71 -6.51
C ARG A 36 3.77 25.10 -6.97
N THR A 37 4.03 25.46 -8.22
CA THR A 37 3.63 26.76 -8.78
C THR A 37 2.15 26.82 -9.16
N SER A 38 1.52 25.68 -9.45
CA SER A 38 0.08 25.61 -9.79
C SER A 38 -0.82 25.81 -8.57
N ILE A 39 -0.33 25.51 -7.37
CA ILE A 39 -1.10 25.63 -6.13
C ILE A 39 -1.22 27.12 -5.75
N ARG A 40 -2.40 27.70 -6.00
CA ARG A 40 -2.67 29.12 -5.72
C ARG A 40 -3.08 29.32 -4.26
N LYS A 41 -2.66 30.45 -3.67
CA LYS A 41 -3.02 30.81 -2.28
C LYS A 41 -4.54 30.86 -2.04
N THR A 42 -5.30 31.25 -3.06
CA THR A 42 -6.77 31.29 -3.01
C THR A 42 -7.37 29.91 -2.89
N GLU A 43 -6.87 28.92 -3.64
CA GLU A 43 -7.32 27.54 -3.62
C GLU A 43 -7.00 26.86 -2.27
N ILE A 44 -5.82 27.14 -1.73
CA ILE A 44 -5.42 26.69 -0.39
C ILE A 44 -6.35 27.24 0.69
N LYS A 45 -6.78 28.51 0.57
CA LYS A 45 -7.73 29.11 1.51
C LYS A 45 -9.11 28.47 1.43
N TYR A 46 -9.59 28.16 0.21
CA TYR A 46 -10.84 27.42 0.02
C TYR A 46 -10.76 26.02 0.64
N LEU A 47 -9.66 25.29 0.40
CA LEU A 47 -9.43 23.99 1.02
C LEU A 47 -9.44 24.08 2.55
N ALA A 48 -8.76 25.08 3.13
CA ALA A 48 -8.75 25.26 4.59
C ALA A 48 -10.15 25.55 5.15
N ASN A 49 -10.92 26.40 4.47
CA ASN A 49 -12.30 26.71 4.87
C ASN A 49 -13.20 25.48 4.76
N TYR A 50 -13.03 24.68 3.70
CA TYR A 50 -13.75 23.42 3.50
C TYR A 50 -13.43 22.42 4.61
N LEU A 51 -12.17 22.23 4.95
CA LEU A 51 -11.74 21.34 6.03
C LEU A 51 -12.20 21.82 7.42
N ASP A 52 -12.32 23.13 7.63
CA ASP A 52 -12.85 23.71 8.87
C ASP A 52 -14.38 23.76 8.94
N ALA A 53 -15.05 23.31 7.89
CA ALA A 53 -16.51 23.43 7.76
C ALA A 53 -17.03 24.87 7.77
N ASN A 54 -16.19 25.86 7.46
CA ASN A 54 -16.56 27.26 7.28
C ASN A 54 -17.04 27.48 5.83
N ILE A 55 -18.12 26.81 5.44
CA ILE A 55 -18.69 26.93 4.10
C ILE A 55 -19.87 27.89 4.20
N GLU A 56 -19.85 28.95 3.37
CA GLU A 56 -20.99 29.80 3.10
C GLU A 56 -22.09 28.91 2.50
N ASN A 57 -23.25 28.82 3.04
CA ASN A 57 -24.42 28.07 2.55
C ASN A 57 -24.89 26.85 3.36
N ASN A 58 -24.73 26.82 4.69
CA ASN A 58 -25.31 25.77 5.53
C ASN A 58 -25.04 24.33 5.07
N GLN A 59 -23.93 24.07 4.42
CA GLN A 59 -23.58 22.70 4.02
C GLN A 59 -23.01 21.96 5.24
N TYR A 60 -23.68 20.89 5.66
CA TYR A 60 -23.20 20.05 6.74
C TYR A 60 -21.96 19.29 6.32
N VAL A 61 -20.90 19.43 7.10
CA VAL A 61 -19.64 18.70 6.89
C VAL A 61 -19.58 17.56 7.88
N PHE A 62 -19.83 16.36 7.41
CA PHE A 62 -19.95 15.17 8.25
C PHE A 62 -18.63 14.75 8.91
N TRP A 63 -17.48 15.09 8.33
CA TRP A 63 -16.17 14.71 8.92
C TRP A 63 -15.89 15.36 10.29
N ARG A 64 -16.57 16.43 10.68
CA ARG A 64 -16.51 16.96 12.05
C ARG A 64 -17.17 16.07 13.08
N LEU A 65 -18.05 15.20 12.64
CA LEU A 65 -18.77 14.25 13.48
C LEU A 65 -17.97 12.97 13.72
N TYR A 66 -16.88 12.76 12.98
CA TYR A 66 -16.08 11.55 13.03
C TYR A 66 -14.65 11.85 13.46
N SER A 67 -14.07 10.93 14.25
CA SER A 67 -12.65 10.95 14.57
C SER A 67 -11.89 10.14 13.52
N PHE A 68 -10.99 10.80 12.80
CA PHE A 68 -10.12 10.13 11.82
C PHE A 68 -8.92 9.42 12.46
N SER A 69 -8.77 9.50 13.80
CA SER A 69 -7.68 8.84 14.53
C SER A 69 -7.74 7.31 14.46
N HIS A 70 -8.88 6.76 14.09
CA HIS A 70 -9.12 5.31 13.99
C HIS A 70 -9.70 4.93 12.61
N LEU A 71 -9.34 5.68 11.57
CA LEU A 71 -9.77 5.37 10.21
C LEU A 71 -9.08 4.09 9.75
N PRO A 72 -9.82 3.00 9.47
CA PRO A 72 -9.23 1.79 8.93
C PRO A 72 -8.52 2.06 7.60
N VAL A 73 -7.37 1.45 7.40
CA VAL A 73 -6.58 1.59 6.16
C VAL A 73 -7.41 1.17 4.95
N GLU A 74 -8.29 0.21 5.12
CA GLU A 74 -9.20 -0.32 4.11
C GLU A 74 -10.14 0.76 3.55
N VAL A 75 -10.56 1.71 4.39
CA VAL A 75 -11.41 2.84 3.93
C VAL A 75 -10.62 3.77 3.01
N ILE A 76 -9.36 4.02 3.31
CA ILE A 76 -8.49 4.85 2.46
C ILE A 76 -8.30 4.17 1.09
N SER A 77 -8.07 2.87 1.09
CA SER A 77 -7.97 2.07 -0.14
C SER A 77 -9.24 2.13 -0.96
N SER A 78 -10.40 1.94 -0.33
CA SER A 78 -11.70 2.00 -1.01
C SER A 78 -11.99 3.37 -1.64
N VAL A 79 -11.69 4.45 -0.91
CA VAL A 79 -11.88 5.83 -1.44
C VAL A 79 -10.98 6.08 -2.65
N TYR A 80 -9.73 5.63 -2.59
CA TYR A 80 -8.81 5.77 -3.72
C TYR A 80 -9.30 5.01 -4.96
N GLU A 81 -9.70 3.77 -4.78
CA GLU A 81 -10.21 2.94 -5.88
C GLU A 81 -11.50 3.51 -6.46
N GLU A 82 -12.39 4.06 -5.63
CA GLU A 82 -13.61 4.74 -6.09
C GLU A 82 -13.31 6.00 -6.90
N LEU A 83 -12.26 6.76 -6.54
CA LEU A 83 -11.82 7.92 -7.31
C LEU A 83 -11.20 7.55 -8.67
N LEU A 84 -10.73 6.32 -8.83
CA LEU A 84 -10.13 5.81 -10.08
C LEU A 84 -11.14 5.11 -11.00
N THR A 85 -12.42 5.01 -10.63
CA THR A 85 -13.48 4.28 -11.39
C THR A 85 -13.76 4.80 -12.79
N ASP A 86 -13.18 5.94 -13.20
CA ASP A 86 -13.18 6.35 -14.61
C ASP A 86 -12.30 5.46 -15.51
N SER A 87 -11.43 4.63 -14.94
CA SER A 87 -10.67 3.58 -15.64
C SER A 87 -11.41 2.24 -15.49
N LYS A 88 -11.92 1.70 -16.58
CA LYS A 88 -12.78 0.49 -16.67
C LYS A 88 -12.15 -0.82 -16.15
N ASP A 89 -10.89 -0.80 -15.73
CA ASP A 89 -10.09 -2.00 -15.46
C ASP A 89 -9.72 -2.16 -13.98
N ILE A 90 -10.15 -1.26 -13.10
CA ILE A 90 -9.88 -1.35 -11.65
C ILE A 90 -11.05 -2.03 -10.97
N VAL A 91 -10.79 -3.19 -10.38
CA VAL A 91 -11.78 -3.97 -9.63
C VAL A 91 -11.46 -3.92 -8.15
N TYR A 92 -12.35 -3.29 -7.38
CA TYR A 92 -12.29 -3.33 -5.93
C TYR A 92 -12.40 -4.76 -5.40
N THR A 93 -11.49 -5.15 -4.53
CA THR A 93 -11.57 -6.43 -3.84
C THR A 93 -12.22 -6.23 -2.46
N PRO A 94 -13.43 -6.76 -2.21
CA PRO A 94 -14.09 -6.62 -0.92
C PRO A 94 -13.22 -7.15 0.23
N GLU A 95 -13.13 -6.38 1.30
CA GLU A 95 -12.32 -6.71 2.48
C GLU A 95 -12.59 -8.11 3.04
N MET A 96 -13.86 -8.53 3.01
CA MET A 96 -14.26 -9.86 3.48
C MET A 96 -13.56 -10.98 2.68
N ILE A 97 -13.45 -10.83 1.36
CA ILE A 97 -12.76 -11.80 0.50
C ILE A 97 -11.26 -11.83 0.83
N VAL A 98 -10.64 -10.65 0.96
CA VAL A 98 -9.22 -10.54 1.32
C VAL A 98 -8.96 -11.19 2.67
N SER A 99 -9.78 -10.90 3.67
CA SER A 99 -9.65 -11.48 5.02
C SER A 99 -9.80 -12.99 4.99
N THR A 100 -10.80 -13.51 4.27
CA THR A 100 -11.01 -14.97 4.13
C THR A 100 -9.80 -15.65 3.49
N LEU A 101 -9.28 -15.09 2.39
CA LEU A 101 -8.11 -15.67 1.71
C LEU A 101 -6.86 -15.64 2.59
N VAL A 102 -6.63 -14.55 3.33
CA VAL A 102 -5.52 -14.46 4.29
C VAL A 102 -5.70 -15.47 5.44
N ASP A 103 -6.92 -15.64 5.95
CA ASP A 103 -7.20 -16.60 7.02
C ASP A 103 -6.93 -18.04 6.58
N GLU A 104 -7.31 -18.41 5.36
CA GLU A 104 -7.10 -19.73 4.79
C GLU A 104 -5.62 -19.98 4.44
N CYS A 105 -4.95 -19.03 3.79
CA CYS A 105 -3.56 -19.20 3.35
C CYS A 105 -2.55 -19.01 4.49
N MET A 106 -2.91 -18.24 5.52
CA MET A 106 -2.04 -17.86 6.63
C MET A 106 -2.75 -18.10 7.98
N PRO A 107 -3.07 -19.35 8.34
CA PRO A 107 -3.79 -19.65 9.58
C PRO A 107 -2.99 -19.21 10.80
N LEU A 108 -3.67 -18.59 11.78
CA LEU A 108 -3.03 -17.99 12.97
C LEU A 108 -2.21 -19.00 13.78
N GLN A 109 -2.69 -20.24 13.87
CA GLN A 109 -2.06 -21.30 14.67
C GLN A 109 -0.84 -21.95 14.00
N SER A 110 -0.53 -21.55 12.77
CA SER A 110 0.57 -22.13 11.98
C SER A 110 1.54 -21.06 11.48
N PRO A 111 2.21 -20.32 12.37
CA PRO A 111 3.20 -19.33 11.96
C PRO A 111 4.34 -20.01 11.20
N GLN A 112 4.77 -19.40 10.11
CA GLN A 112 5.86 -19.88 9.27
C GLN A 112 7.07 -18.98 9.43
N LYS A 113 8.25 -19.59 9.56
CA LYS A 113 9.52 -18.86 9.61
C LYS A 113 9.91 -18.38 8.22
N ASP A 114 10.57 -17.22 8.17
CA ASP A 114 11.11 -16.62 6.95
C ASP A 114 10.06 -16.50 5.83
N PHE A 115 8.79 -16.35 6.23
CA PHE A 115 7.66 -16.26 5.32
C PHE A 115 7.72 -14.97 4.51
N LYS A 116 7.66 -15.14 3.19
CA LYS A 116 7.61 -14.04 2.23
C LYS A 116 6.39 -14.17 1.34
N LEU A 117 5.67 -13.11 1.17
CA LEU A 117 4.56 -13.05 0.23
C LEU A 117 4.74 -11.92 -0.78
N ILE A 118 4.12 -12.11 -1.93
CA ILE A 118 4.03 -11.09 -2.97
C ILE A 118 2.61 -10.98 -3.50
N ASP A 119 2.16 -9.74 -3.69
CA ASP A 119 1.02 -9.39 -4.51
C ASP A 119 1.53 -8.80 -5.82
N VAL A 120 1.16 -9.42 -6.94
CA VAL A 120 1.68 -9.10 -8.27
C VAL A 120 0.89 -8.03 -9.01
N SER A 121 -0.18 -7.54 -8.39
CA SER A 121 -1.05 -6.45 -8.84
C SER A 121 -1.64 -5.75 -7.63
N CYS A 122 -0.75 -5.22 -6.77
CA CYS A 122 -1.11 -4.91 -5.39
C CYS A 122 -2.07 -3.73 -5.21
N GLY A 123 -2.26 -2.90 -6.25
CA GLY A 123 -3.16 -1.75 -6.19
C GLY A 123 -2.90 -0.87 -4.96
N SER A 124 -3.93 -0.61 -4.20
CA SER A 124 -3.88 0.15 -2.93
C SER A 124 -3.23 -0.60 -1.76
N GLY A 125 -2.89 -1.90 -1.93
CA GLY A 125 -2.18 -2.71 -0.95
C GLY A 125 -3.05 -3.42 0.09
N ILE A 126 -4.34 -3.62 -0.16
CA ILE A 126 -5.24 -4.24 0.82
C ILE A 126 -4.79 -5.66 1.23
N PHE A 127 -4.36 -6.50 0.28
CA PHE A 127 -3.80 -7.81 0.59
C PHE A 127 -2.51 -7.72 1.40
N LEU A 128 -1.63 -6.78 1.03
CA LEU A 128 -0.36 -6.56 1.72
C LEU A 128 -0.57 -6.13 3.18
N VAL A 129 -1.51 -5.24 3.43
CA VAL A 129 -1.86 -4.76 4.77
C VAL A 129 -2.44 -5.90 5.62
N LYS A 130 -3.38 -6.67 5.10
CA LYS A 130 -3.99 -7.79 5.83
C LYS A 130 -2.97 -8.88 6.14
N ALA A 131 -2.12 -9.21 5.16
CA ALA A 131 -1.05 -10.18 5.35
C ALA A 131 0.00 -9.67 6.36
N TYR A 132 0.37 -8.40 6.33
CA TYR A 132 1.27 -7.81 7.32
C TYR A 132 0.68 -7.89 8.74
N LYS A 133 -0.59 -7.50 8.93
CA LYS A 133 -1.29 -7.64 10.21
C LYS A 133 -1.30 -9.10 10.69
N ARG A 134 -1.46 -10.08 9.80
CA ARG A 134 -1.36 -11.51 10.13
C ARG A 134 0.05 -11.93 10.56
N ILE A 135 1.10 -11.43 9.93
CA ILE A 135 2.49 -11.70 10.32
C ILE A 135 2.79 -11.13 11.72
N VAL A 136 2.27 -9.94 12.02
CA VAL A 136 2.35 -9.36 13.38
C VAL A 136 1.62 -10.25 14.40
N GLN A 137 0.44 -10.78 14.06
CA GLN A 137 -0.28 -11.72 14.91
C GLN A 137 0.49 -13.02 15.11
N TRP A 138 1.16 -13.56 14.10
CA TRP A 138 2.04 -14.71 14.20
C TRP A 138 3.19 -14.47 15.19
N TRP A 139 3.84 -13.31 15.07
CA TRP A 139 4.88 -12.91 16.01
C TRP A 139 4.36 -12.88 17.45
N ARG A 140 3.18 -12.27 17.69
CA ARG A 140 2.55 -12.26 19.03
C ARG A 140 2.22 -13.64 19.54
N TYR A 141 1.70 -14.50 18.68
CA TYR A 141 1.38 -15.90 19.02
C TYR A 141 2.65 -16.66 19.40
N GLU A 142 3.73 -16.52 18.65
CA GLU A 142 5.02 -17.16 19.00
C GLU A 142 5.60 -16.62 20.33
N GLN A 143 5.52 -15.31 20.59
CA GLN A 143 5.97 -14.76 21.87
C GLN A 143 5.12 -15.31 23.02
N TRP A 144 3.80 -15.34 22.85
CA TRP A 144 2.92 -15.92 23.84
C TRP A 144 3.24 -17.39 24.14
N GLN A 145 3.50 -18.19 23.12
CA GLN A 145 3.91 -19.60 23.31
C GLN A 145 5.23 -19.73 24.08
N LYS A 146 6.18 -18.80 23.87
CA LYS A 146 7.50 -18.84 24.52
C LYS A 146 7.46 -18.30 25.97
N THR A 147 6.70 -17.25 26.20
CA THR A 147 6.76 -16.45 27.44
C THR A 147 5.50 -16.56 28.31
N GLY A 148 4.39 -17.07 27.77
CA GLY A 148 3.08 -17.06 28.40
C GLY A 148 2.44 -15.67 28.49
N LYS A 149 3.04 -14.63 27.87
CA LYS A 149 2.58 -13.23 27.92
C LYS A 149 2.26 -12.72 26.52
N LEU A 150 1.20 -11.93 26.43
CA LEU A 150 0.88 -11.18 25.22
C LEU A 150 1.76 -9.92 25.16
N GLU A 151 2.78 -9.98 24.34
CA GLU A 151 3.70 -8.87 24.14
C GLU A 151 3.32 -8.07 22.89
N LYS A 152 3.53 -6.75 22.94
CA LYS A 152 3.43 -5.89 21.78
C LYS A 152 4.81 -5.81 21.09
N PRO A 153 4.89 -5.99 19.76
CA PRO A 153 6.16 -5.84 19.05
C PRO A 153 6.65 -4.40 19.14
N SER A 154 7.95 -4.23 19.29
CA SER A 154 8.58 -2.90 19.22
C SER A 154 8.61 -2.39 17.78
N LEU A 155 8.77 -1.08 17.60
CA LEU A 155 8.85 -0.47 16.26
C LEU A 155 9.95 -1.10 15.35
N PRO A 156 11.18 -1.38 15.84
CA PRO A 156 12.17 -2.11 15.06
C PRO A 156 11.69 -3.49 14.60
N VAL A 157 11.00 -4.24 15.46
CA VAL A 157 10.43 -5.56 15.11
C VAL A 157 9.36 -5.41 14.04
N LEU A 158 8.45 -4.46 14.17
CA LEU A 158 7.41 -4.18 13.17
C LEU A 158 8.00 -3.88 11.80
N LYS A 159 9.03 -3.03 11.76
CA LYS A 159 9.75 -2.70 10.52
C LYS A 159 10.46 -3.91 9.90
N ASP A 160 11.11 -4.72 10.73
CA ASP A 160 11.82 -5.92 10.28
C ASP A 160 10.86 -6.96 9.69
N LEU A 161 9.74 -7.21 10.36
CA LEU A 161 8.67 -8.08 9.85
C LEU A 161 8.14 -7.60 8.49
N LEU A 162 7.90 -6.31 8.34
CA LEU A 162 7.42 -5.74 7.09
C LEU A 162 8.44 -5.91 5.95
N LEU A 163 9.69 -5.49 6.18
CA LEU A 163 10.75 -5.52 5.18
C LEU A 163 11.10 -6.94 4.72
N LYS A 164 11.05 -7.92 5.63
CA LYS A 164 11.40 -9.31 5.29
C LYS A 164 10.30 -10.04 4.56
N SER A 165 9.04 -9.71 4.84
CA SER A 165 7.93 -10.59 4.46
C SER A 165 7.02 -10.04 3.37
N ILE A 166 6.88 -8.72 3.24
CA ILE A 166 5.85 -8.11 2.38
C ILE A 166 6.46 -7.56 1.10
N HIS A 167 5.93 -8.02 -0.04
CA HIS A 167 6.34 -7.54 -1.37
C HIS A 167 5.11 -7.29 -2.23
N GLY A 168 5.21 -6.29 -3.10
CA GLY A 168 4.13 -5.92 -4.02
C GLY A 168 4.67 -5.36 -5.32
N VAL A 169 3.95 -5.61 -6.40
CA VAL A 169 4.24 -5.05 -7.72
C VAL A 169 2.96 -4.48 -8.28
N ASP A 170 3.04 -3.31 -8.87
CA ASP A 170 1.96 -2.73 -9.65
C ASP A 170 2.54 -1.89 -10.80
N ILE A 171 1.76 -1.72 -11.85
CA ILE A 171 2.16 -0.87 -13.00
C ILE A 171 1.95 0.61 -12.69
N GLU A 172 0.97 0.92 -11.83
CA GLU A 172 0.55 2.27 -11.50
C GLU A 172 1.37 2.83 -10.32
N GLN A 173 2.08 3.92 -10.57
CA GLN A 173 2.93 4.55 -9.55
C GLN A 173 2.13 5.08 -8.35
N ASP A 174 0.92 5.60 -8.59
CA ASP A 174 0.09 6.15 -7.53
C ASP A 174 -0.50 5.06 -6.65
N ALA A 175 -0.82 3.88 -7.22
CA ALA A 175 -1.18 2.69 -6.48
C ALA A 175 -0.04 2.24 -5.54
N ILE A 176 1.20 2.20 -6.04
CA ILE A 176 2.39 1.88 -5.24
C ILE A 176 2.59 2.88 -4.09
N ARG A 177 2.43 4.18 -4.34
CA ARG A 177 2.51 5.21 -3.29
C ARG A 177 1.47 4.99 -2.20
N LEU A 178 0.24 4.65 -2.60
CA LEU A 178 -0.84 4.36 -1.67
C LEU A 178 -0.58 3.07 -0.89
N SER A 179 -0.10 2.01 -1.53
CA SER A 179 0.29 0.77 -0.85
C SER A 179 1.35 1.02 0.22
N ILE A 180 2.37 1.81 -0.07
CA ILE A 180 3.41 2.19 0.90
C ILE A 180 2.79 2.98 2.07
N PHE A 181 1.88 3.90 1.78
CA PHE A 181 1.18 4.66 2.83
C PHE A 181 0.28 3.77 3.68
N SER A 182 -0.47 2.88 3.08
CA SER A 182 -1.32 1.91 3.77
C SER A 182 -0.53 1.01 4.71
N LEU A 183 0.64 0.55 4.28
CA LEU A 183 1.56 -0.24 5.12
C LEU A 183 2.17 0.60 6.26
N ALA A 184 2.46 1.88 6.00
CA ALA A 184 2.92 2.79 7.05
C ALA A 184 1.84 3.00 8.13
N LEU A 185 0.59 3.19 7.74
CA LEU A 185 -0.53 3.28 8.67
C LEU A 185 -0.73 1.97 9.44
N ALA A 186 -0.56 0.82 8.78
CA ALA A 186 -0.64 -0.48 9.46
C ALA A 186 0.44 -0.66 10.55
N ILE A 187 1.63 -0.09 10.36
CA ILE A 187 2.64 -0.02 11.44
C ILE A 187 2.14 0.88 12.58
N LEU A 188 1.56 2.05 12.26
CA LEU A 188 1.07 2.98 13.28
C LEU A 188 -0.05 2.40 14.12
N ASP A 189 -0.93 1.58 13.55
CA ASP A 189 -1.99 0.87 14.29
C ASP A 189 -1.42 -0.06 15.37
N GLU A 190 -0.20 -0.54 15.19
CA GLU A 190 0.47 -1.46 16.11
C GLU A 190 1.34 -0.76 17.16
N VAL A 191 1.73 0.50 16.91
CA VAL A 191 2.57 1.29 17.82
C VAL A 191 1.72 1.91 18.92
N ASN A 192 2.22 1.87 20.17
CA ASN A 192 1.59 2.59 21.25
C ASN A 192 1.88 4.10 21.10
N LEU A 193 0.89 4.87 20.72
CA LEU A 193 0.98 6.32 20.46
C LEU A 193 1.17 7.15 21.76
N ASP A 194 1.05 6.54 22.94
CA ASP A 194 1.33 7.19 24.23
C ASP A 194 2.83 7.44 24.46
N SER A 195 3.69 6.97 23.56
CA SER A 195 5.13 7.22 23.61
C SER A 195 5.46 8.53 22.89
N PRO A 196 6.21 9.47 23.50
CA PRO A 196 6.41 10.82 22.97
C PRO A 196 7.37 10.93 21.79
N THR A 197 7.71 9.84 21.13
CA THR A 197 8.80 9.79 20.15
C THR A 197 8.34 9.81 18.69
N TRP A 198 7.53 10.80 18.30
CA TRP A 198 7.20 11.02 16.88
C TRP A 198 8.44 11.19 15.98
N GLY A 199 9.52 11.75 16.51
CA GLY A 199 10.80 11.88 15.78
C GLY A 199 11.53 10.57 15.49
N GLU A 200 11.16 9.47 16.18
CA GLU A 200 11.72 8.13 15.97
C GLU A 200 10.89 7.29 14.98
N LEU A 201 9.70 7.76 14.63
CA LEU A 201 8.76 7.11 13.69
C LEU A 201 9.20 7.28 12.22
N LYS A 202 10.45 7.03 11.90
CA LYS A 202 10.85 6.92 10.49
C LYS A 202 10.36 5.58 9.94
N PHE A 203 9.52 5.64 8.91
CA PHE A 203 9.09 4.43 8.21
C PHE A 203 10.25 3.78 7.48
N PRO A 204 10.24 2.44 7.30
CA PRO A 204 11.25 1.77 6.50
C PRO A 204 11.15 2.20 5.04
N ASP A 205 12.27 2.20 4.33
CA ASP A 205 12.27 2.37 2.88
C ASP A 205 11.77 1.07 2.22
N LEU A 206 10.60 1.14 1.58
CA LEU A 206 9.95 0.03 0.90
C LEU A 206 10.24 -0.01 -0.60
N ASN A 207 11.17 0.78 -1.11
CA ASN A 207 11.47 0.88 -2.55
C ASN A 207 11.86 -0.45 -3.20
N ASN A 208 12.46 -1.36 -2.43
CA ASN A 208 12.85 -2.69 -2.90
C ASN A 208 11.74 -3.75 -2.68
N ASN A 209 10.74 -3.42 -1.89
CA ASN A 209 9.65 -4.32 -1.55
C ASN A 209 8.40 -4.05 -2.38
N ILE A 210 8.06 -2.78 -2.58
CA ILE A 210 6.85 -2.33 -3.27
C ILE A 210 7.29 -1.55 -4.52
N ILE A 211 7.12 -2.19 -5.69
CA ILE A 211 7.84 -1.79 -6.90
C ILE A 211 6.87 -1.42 -8.01
N THR A 212 7.06 -0.23 -8.61
CA THR A 212 6.34 0.16 -9.83
C THR A 212 6.97 -0.56 -11.02
N LYS A 213 6.34 -1.60 -11.51
CA LYS A 213 6.82 -2.37 -12.64
C LYS A 213 5.73 -3.24 -13.24
N ASN A 214 5.85 -3.50 -14.55
CA ASN A 214 5.07 -4.58 -15.14
C ASN A 214 5.46 -5.93 -14.55
N PHE A 215 4.49 -6.74 -14.17
CA PHE A 215 4.72 -8.04 -13.53
C PHE A 215 5.61 -8.97 -14.35
N PHE A 216 5.35 -9.14 -15.65
CA PHE A 216 6.14 -10.03 -16.49
C PHE A 216 7.60 -9.61 -16.61
N LYS A 217 7.84 -8.30 -16.64
CA LYS A 217 9.20 -7.75 -16.59
C LYS A 217 9.85 -7.99 -15.23
N TYR A 218 9.09 -7.83 -14.17
CA TYR A 218 9.57 -8.10 -12.81
C TYR A 218 10.02 -9.55 -12.63
N VAL A 219 9.18 -10.54 -12.95
CA VAL A 219 9.51 -11.96 -12.79
C VAL A 219 10.59 -12.45 -13.77
N THR A 220 10.74 -11.80 -14.91
CA THR A 220 11.83 -12.11 -15.86
C THR A 220 13.18 -11.73 -15.29
N GLU A 221 13.26 -10.61 -14.59
CA GLU A 221 14.50 -10.12 -13.97
C GLU A 221 14.74 -10.72 -12.57
N ASN A 222 13.67 -11.08 -11.85
CA ASN A 222 13.69 -11.60 -10.50
C ASN A 222 12.89 -12.90 -10.46
N PRO A 223 13.49 -14.06 -10.78
CA PRO A 223 12.77 -15.31 -10.74
C PRO A 223 12.23 -15.55 -9.32
N PRO A 224 10.94 -15.90 -9.17
CA PRO A 224 10.21 -15.90 -7.90
C PRO A 224 10.49 -17.13 -7.02
N ASN A 225 11.74 -17.51 -6.85
CA ASN A 225 12.10 -18.76 -6.16
C ASN A 225 11.96 -18.70 -4.63
N ASP A 226 11.71 -17.51 -4.06
CA ASP A 226 11.81 -17.30 -2.61
C ASP A 226 10.49 -16.89 -1.93
N PHE A 227 9.36 -16.86 -2.65
CA PHE A 227 8.07 -16.49 -2.05
C PHE A 227 7.32 -17.73 -1.56
N SER A 228 6.86 -17.66 -0.30
CA SER A 228 6.01 -18.67 0.31
C SER A 228 4.56 -18.61 -0.15
N LEU A 229 4.11 -17.41 -0.54
CA LEU A 229 2.74 -17.15 -0.98
C LEU A 229 2.72 -16.08 -2.07
N VAL A 230 1.95 -16.34 -3.11
CA VAL A 230 1.50 -15.33 -4.09
C VAL A 230 0.01 -15.12 -3.88
N ILE A 231 -0.40 -13.90 -3.57
CA ILE A 231 -1.79 -13.57 -3.27
C ILE A 231 -2.13 -12.21 -3.90
N GLY A 232 -3.31 -12.08 -4.46
CA GLY A 232 -3.76 -10.82 -5.05
C GLY A 232 -4.97 -11.00 -5.93
N ASN A 233 -5.45 -9.93 -6.52
CA ASN A 233 -6.56 -9.92 -7.48
C ASN A 233 -6.07 -9.31 -8.80
N PRO A 234 -5.51 -10.10 -9.73
CA PRO A 234 -5.00 -9.59 -10.99
C PRO A 234 -6.14 -9.11 -11.90
N PRO A 235 -5.90 -8.13 -12.79
CA PRO A 235 -6.90 -7.63 -13.71
C PRO A 235 -7.38 -8.72 -14.68
N PHE A 236 -8.69 -8.87 -14.81
CA PHE A 236 -9.32 -9.94 -15.60
C PHE A 236 -9.42 -9.64 -17.11
N ASN A 237 -9.36 -8.38 -17.51
CA ASN A 237 -9.62 -7.94 -18.88
C ASN A 237 -8.37 -7.70 -19.72
N LEU A 238 -7.30 -8.44 -19.49
CA LEU A 238 -6.17 -8.41 -20.40
C LEU A 238 -6.53 -9.21 -21.66
N PRO A 239 -6.71 -8.57 -22.82
CA PRO A 239 -7.00 -9.30 -24.04
C PRO A 239 -5.77 -10.14 -24.40
N PHE A 240 -5.86 -11.44 -24.19
CA PHE A 240 -4.81 -12.39 -24.58
C PHE A 240 -4.55 -12.40 -26.08
N VAL A 241 -5.55 -12.00 -26.88
CA VAL A 241 -5.56 -12.15 -28.35
C VAL A 241 -4.82 -11.05 -29.10
N ASN A 242 -4.65 -9.84 -28.52
CA ASN A 242 -3.96 -8.72 -29.19
C ASN A 242 -2.73 -8.24 -28.42
N ASP A 243 -1.91 -9.18 -28.03
CA ASP A 243 -0.79 -8.92 -27.16
C ASP A 243 0.31 -8.08 -27.83
N LYS A 244 0.23 -6.79 -27.61
CA LYS A 244 1.27 -5.83 -28.00
C LYS A 244 2.37 -5.71 -26.94
N GLU A 245 2.30 -6.50 -25.84
CA GLU A 245 3.20 -6.38 -24.72
C GLU A 245 4.44 -7.28 -24.88
N PRO A 246 5.62 -6.71 -25.22
CA PRO A 246 6.82 -7.49 -25.50
C PRO A 246 7.31 -8.29 -24.29
N ALA A 247 7.19 -7.75 -23.09
CA ALA A 247 7.65 -8.36 -21.84
C ALA A 247 6.92 -9.69 -21.55
N ARG A 248 5.61 -9.75 -21.80
CA ARG A 248 4.81 -10.95 -21.62
C ARG A 248 5.20 -12.03 -22.63
N LYS A 249 5.35 -11.66 -23.92
CA LYS A 249 5.81 -12.62 -24.95
C LYS A 249 7.18 -13.20 -24.62
N GLU A 250 8.10 -12.39 -24.13
CA GLU A 250 9.42 -12.85 -23.74
C GLU A 250 9.34 -13.80 -22.53
N TYR A 251 8.52 -13.49 -21.54
CA TYR A 251 8.30 -14.35 -20.38
C TYR A 251 7.76 -15.72 -20.77
N PHE A 252 6.69 -15.79 -21.59
CA PHE A 252 6.13 -17.05 -22.03
C PHE A 252 7.09 -17.86 -22.89
N LYS A 253 7.87 -17.23 -23.78
CA LYS A 253 8.93 -17.92 -24.55
C LYS A 253 9.99 -18.56 -23.62
N LYS A 254 10.33 -17.89 -22.51
CA LYS A 254 11.25 -18.49 -21.52
C LYS A 254 10.63 -19.69 -20.84
N LEU A 255 9.35 -19.62 -20.45
CA LEU A 255 8.62 -20.74 -19.87
C LEU A 255 8.52 -21.93 -20.83
N GLU A 256 8.17 -21.71 -22.08
CA GLU A 256 8.14 -22.73 -23.13
C GLU A 256 9.48 -23.45 -23.25
N LYS A 257 10.58 -22.69 -23.28
CA LYS A 257 11.92 -23.22 -23.34
C LYS A 257 12.31 -24.02 -22.07
N GLN A 258 11.88 -23.57 -20.92
CA GLN A 258 12.22 -24.18 -19.64
C GLN A 258 11.43 -25.44 -19.35
N PHE A 259 10.14 -25.47 -19.68
CA PHE A 259 9.21 -26.54 -19.32
C PHE A 259 8.77 -27.41 -20.50
N GLY A 260 9.13 -27.06 -21.74
CA GLY A 260 8.76 -27.80 -22.93
C GLY A 260 7.27 -27.72 -23.32
N TYR A 261 6.52 -26.80 -22.71
CA TYR A 261 5.12 -26.57 -23.05
C TYR A 261 4.99 -25.48 -24.11
N LYS A 262 4.15 -25.70 -25.12
CA LYS A 262 3.63 -24.60 -25.91
C LYS A 262 2.48 -23.96 -25.13
N THR A 263 2.62 -22.68 -24.81
CA THR A 263 1.52 -21.88 -24.25
C THR A 263 0.61 -21.45 -25.39
N GLU A 264 -0.09 -22.38 -26.02
CA GLU A 264 -1.27 -22.07 -26.80
C GLU A 264 -2.40 -21.86 -25.81
N ILE A 265 -2.50 -20.63 -25.30
CA ILE A 265 -3.71 -20.22 -24.58
C ILE A 265 -4.65 -19.68 -25.64
N ASP A 266 -5.31 -20.57 -26.34
CA ASP A 266 -6.57 -20.31 -27.03
C ASP A 266 -7.66 -20.31 -25.94
N ILE A 267 -8.09 -19.11 -25.54
CA ILE A 267 -9.33 -18.90 -24.78
C ILE A 267 -10.29 -18.18 -25.70
#